data_db0eb7b854743d6655f75f9cbd429d89
#
_entry.id   db0eb7b854743d6655f75f9cbd429d89
#
_cell.length_a   1.000
_cell.length_b   1.000
_cell.length_c   1.000
_cell.angle_alpha   90.00
_cell.angle_beta   90.00
_cell.angle_gamma   90.00
#
_symmetry.space_group_name_H-M   'P 1'
#
loop_
_entity.id
_entity.type
_entity.pdbx_description
1 polymer ?
#
loop_
_entity_poly.entity_id
_entity_poly.type
_entity_poly.pdbx_seq_one_letter_code
_entity_poly.pdbx_strand_id
1 'polypeptide(L)'
;METRREFLKKSAAIASGVSVMGLGASSLSSCNSSNIPLFKISLAEWSLNKGMRSGEIPHLDFAKIAKRNFGIDAIEYVNQLFSDKSGGSGEYIKEMKNIADAEGVKSLLIMCDGEGYLGDPNNSERTQAVENHYRWVEAAKYLGCHSIRVNAQSKGEYDEQMKLAADGLSRLTEYGAKNNINIIVENHGGLSSNGKWLSGVMEMVNHPHCGTLPDFGNFYLGTWDDKGKEWYDRYLGVKELMPYAKAVSAKSHEFNDDGNEKETDYYKMMKIVLDAGYRGYVGIEYEGPELSEMDGIGATKKLLEMVRD
;
A
#
# COMPACT_ATOMS: atom_id res chain seq x y z
N MET A 1 -13.62 5.64 -26.93
CA MET A 1 -13.44 6.30 -25.61
C MET A 1 -14.79 6.27 -24.90
N GLU A 2 -14.90 5.51 -23.83
CA GLU A 2 -16.12 5.56 -22.99
C GLU A 2 -16.12 6.86 -22.20
N THR A 3 -17.25 7.54 -22.16
CA THR A 3 -17.37 8.81 -21.46
C THR A 3 -17.58 8.56 -19.95
N ARG A 4 -17.13 9.50 -19.10
CA ARG A 4 -17.32 9.53 -17.63
C ARG A 4 -18.74 9.14 -17.18
N ARG A 5 -19.75 9.53 -17.97
CA ARG A 5 -21.17 9.27 -17.70
C ARG A 5 -21.58 7.81 -17.92
N GLU A 6 -20.89 7.09 -18.80
CA GLU A 6 -21.15 5.66 -19.08
C GLU A 6 -20.48 4.76 -18.03
N PHE A 7 -19.30 5.16 -17.53
CA PHE A 7 -18.61 4.50 -16.41
C PHE A 7 -19.48 4.49 -15.14
N LEU A 8 -20.05 5.62 -14.77
CA LEU A 8 -20.91 5.76 -13.58
C LEU A 8 -22.22 4.96 -13.70
N LYS A 9 -22.80 4.84 -14.90
CA LYS A 9 -24.03 4.07 -15.11
C LYS A 9 -23.83 2.56 -14.97
N LYS A 10 -22.69 2.02 -15.38
CA LYS A 10 -22.38 0.59 -15.25
C LYS A 10 -22.10 0.17 -13.82
N SER A 11 -21.47 1.04 -13.02
CA SER A 11 -21.18 0.78 -11.60
C SER A 11 -22.43 0.80 -10.70
N ALA A 12 -23.49 1.50 -11.10
CA ALA A 12 -24.74 1.59 -10.35
C ALA A 12 -25.72 0.41 -10.59
N ALA A 13 -25.51 -0.41 -11.64
CA ALA A 13 -26.46 -1.44 -12.06
C ALA A 13 -26.37 -2.78 -11.28
N ILE A 14 -25.42 -2.94 -10.37
CA ILE A 14 -25.18 -4.22 -9.64
C ILE A 14 -25.88 -4.27 -8.29
N ALA A 15 -26.52 -3.20 -7.83
CA ALA A 15 -27.09 -3.08 -6.47
C ALA A 15 -28.64 -3.19 -6.39
N SER A 16 -29.33 -3.73 -7.40
CA SER A 16 -30.81 -3.75 -7.38
C SER A 16 -31.36 -5.13 -7.69
N GLY A 17 -31.71 -5.87 -6.68
CA GLY A 17 -32.47 -7.10 -6.82
C GLY A 17 -32.93 -7.74 -5.52
N VAL A 18 -33.96 -7.19 -4.86
CA VAL A 18 -35.05 -7.94 -4.19
C VAL A 18 -36.20 -6.97 -3.92
N SER A 19 -37.32 -7.18 -4.56
CA SER A 19 -38.59 -6.47 -4.28
C SER A 19 -39.49 -7.35 -3.44
N VAL A 20 -39.99 -6.79 -2.32
CA VAL A 20 -41.19 -7.29 -1.64
C VAL A 20 -42.20 -6.13 -1.49
N MET A 21 -43.39 -6.36 -2.03
CA MET A 21 -44.51 -5.39 -1.96
C MET A 21 -45.04 -5.22 -0.55
N GLY A 22 -45.24 -3.97 -0.15
CA GLY A 22 -46.04 -3.58 1.02
C GLY A 22 -46.52 -2.14 0.87
N LEU A 23 -47.83 -1.94 0.67
CA LEU A 23 -48.47 -0.63 0.59
C LEU A 23 -48.48 0.08 1.96
N GLY A 24 -47.88 1.26 2.00
CA GLY A 24 -47.98 2.18 3.13
C GLY A 24 -47.43 3.54 2.71
N ALA A 25 -48.35 4.52 2.51
CA ALA A 25 -47.96 5.89 2.23
C ALA A 25 -47.27 6.50 3.44
N SER A 26 -46.01 6.84 3.32
CA SER A 26 -45.28 7.71 4.25
C SER A 26 -44.21 8.48 3.50
N SER A 27 -44.29 9.77 3.66
CA SER A 27 -43.35 10.86 3.36
C SER A 27 -42.01 10.43 2.75
N LEU A 28 -41.75 10.85 1.52
CA LEU A 28 -40.44 10.87 0.87
C LEU A 28 -39.51 11.78 1.67
N SER A 29 -38.92 11.25 2.75
CA SER A 29 -37.67 11.77 3.24
C SER A 29 -36.63 11.51 2.13
N SER A 30 -36.17 12.54 1.47
CA SER A 30 -35.01 12.50 0.59
C SER A 30 -33.85 12.02 1.45
N CYS A 31 -33.58 10.73 1.43
CA CYS A 31 -32.30 10.22 1.89
C CYS A 31 -31.23 10.86 0.99
N ASN A 32 -30.56 11.87 1.52
CA ASN A 32 -29.23 12.23 1.04
C ASN A 32 -28.43 10.92 1.10
N SER A 33 -28.28 10.24 -0.04
CA SER A 33 -27.27 9.22 -0.19
C SER A 33 -25.95 9.96 0.02
N SER A 34 -25.40 9.89 1.24
CA SER A 34 -24.04 10.29 1.48
C SER A 34 -23.21 9.51 0.48
N ASN A 35 -22.60 10.19 -0.48
CA ASN A 35 -21.67 9.60 -1.43
C ASN A 35 -20.50 9.02 -0.62
N ILE A 36 -20.60 7.74 -0.25
CA ILE A 36 -19.49 7.04 0.37
C ILE A 36 -18.42 6.94 -0.73
N PRO A 37 -17.24 7.51 -0.51
CA PRO A 37 -16.20 7.48 -1.53
C PRO A 37 -15.82 6.03 -1.86
N LEU A 38 -15.54 5.76 -3.14
CA LEU A 38 -15.22 4.42 -3.63
C LEU A 38 -13.99 3.81 -2.96
N PHE A 39 -13.06 4.64 -2.50
CA PHE A 39 -11.89 4.28 -1.71
C PHE A 39 -11.50 5.44 -0.80
N LYS A 40 -10.63 5.19 0.16
CA LYS A 40 -10.04 6.19 1.06
C LYS A 40 -8.60 6.48 0.63
N ILE A 41 -8.09 7.63 1.03
CA ILE A 41 -6.70 8.03 0.74
C ILE A 41 -5.89 7.96 2.03
N SER A 42 -4.71 7.36 1.98
CA SER A 42 -3.67 7.40 3.00
C SER A 42 -2.42 8.08 2.48
N LEU A 43 -1.48 8.38 3.36
CA LEU A 43 -0.18 8.94 3.01
C LEU A 43 0.91 7.98 3.47
N ALA A 44 1.76 7.55 2.52
CA ALA A 44 2.98 6.80 2.80
C ALA A 44 4.09 7.78 3.22
N GLU A 45 4.76 7.46 4.32
CA GLU A 45 5.82 8.27 4.90
C GLU A 45 7.02 8.46 3.96
N TRP A 46 7.23 7.50 3.06
CA TRP A 46 8.28 7.60 2.05
C TRP A 46 8.17 8.83 1.17
N SER A 47 6.96 9.38 0.98
CA SER A 47 6.74 10.64 0.26
C SER A 47 7.44 11.85 0.89
N LEU A 48 7.86 11.76 2.15
CA LEU A 48 8.59 12.79 2.92
C LEU A 48 10.02 12.36 3.27
N ASN A 49 10.55 11.34 2.59
CA ASN A 49 11.81 10.70 2.98
C ASN A 49 13.03 11.63 2.90
N LYS A 50 13.05 12.58 1.96
CA LYS A 50 14.17 13.54 1.79
C LYS A 50 14.20 14.53 2.95
N GLY A 51 13.05 15.13 3.28
CA GLY A 51 12.90 16.06 4.39
C GLY A 51 13.19 15.42 5.75
N MET A 52 12.73 14.17 5.95
CA MET A 52 13.00 13.43 7.19
C MET A 52 14.46 13.02 7.33
N ARG A 53 15.09 12.54 6.26
CA ARG A 53 16.51 12.16 6.27
C ARG A 53 17.46 13.35 6.43
N SER A 54 17.09 14.53 5.91
CA SER A 54 17.85 15.78 6.12
C SER A 54 17.66 16.34 7.52
N GLY A 55 16.65 15.92 8.28
CA GLY A 55 16.26 16.46 9.57
C GLY A 55 15.42 17.74 9.49
N GLU A 56 15.03 18.15 8.29
CA GLU A 56 14.11 19.29 8.07
C GLU A 56 12.70 18.98 8.59
N ILE A 57 12.27 17.74 8.43
CA ILE A 57 10.99 17.22 8.93
C ILE A 57 11.24 16.24 10.08
N PRO A 58 10.86 16.57 11.31
CA PRO A 58 10.91 15.61 12.41
C PRO A 58 9.95 14.44 12.14
N HIS A 59 10.43 13.20 12.29
CA HIS A 59 9.61 12.00 12.06
C HIS A 59 8.30 12.01 12.86
N LEU A 60 8.31 12.47 14.11
CA LEU A 60 7.13 12.56 14.97
C LEU A 60 6.07 13.57 14.48
N ASP A 61 6.38 14.40 13.51
CA ASP A 61 5.42 15.34 12.92
C ASP A 61 4.65 14.73 11.75
N PHE A 62 4.96 13.51 11.34
CA PHE A 62 4.34 12.87 10.17
C PHE A 62 2.79 12.83 10.23
N ALA A 63 2.22 12.35 11.33
CA ALA A 63 0.76 12.31 11.49
C ALA A 63 0.12 13.72 11.48
N LYS A 64 0.81 14.72 12.07
CA LYS A 64 0.37 16.12 12.04
C LYS A 64 0.39 16.67 10.61
N ILE A 65 1.46 16.39 9.85
CA ILE A 65 1.60 16.83 8.46
C ILE A 65 0.49 16.21 7.61
N ALA A 66 0.27 14.91 7.68
CA ALA A 66 -0.80 14.23 6.95
C ALA A 66 -2.16 14.88 7.22
N LYS A 67 -2.48 15.12 8.49
CA LYS A 67 -3.77 15.69 8.90
C LYS A 67 -3.89 17.17 8.55
N ARG A 68 -2.92 17.98 8.98
CA ARG A 68 -3.06 19.44 8.96
C ARG A 68 -2.78 20.05 7.60
N ASN A 69 -1.83 19.47 6.82
CA ASN A 69 -1.47 20.00 5.50
C ASN A 69 -2.33 19.40 4.39
N PHE A 70 -2.74 18.13 4.53
CA PHE A 70 -3.44 17.42 3.45
C PHE A 70 -4.86 16.98 3.80
N GLY A 71 -5.29 17.06 5.06
CA GLY A 71 -6.60 16.55 5.50
C GLY A 71 -6.71 15.03 5.40
N ILE A 72 -5.57 14.31 5.44
CA ILE A 72 -5.51 12.85 5.35
C ILE A 72 -5.59 12.25 6.76
N ASP A 73 -6.51 11.31 6.97
CA ASP A 73 -6.80 10.69 8.26
C ASP A 73 -6.17 9.30 8.46
N ALA A 74 -5.25 8.90 7.57
CA ALA A 74 -4.60 7.59 7.64
C ALA A 74 -3.18 7.64 7.06
N ILE A 75 -2.25 6.94 7.69
CA ILE A 75 -0.82 6.98 7.36
C ILE A 75 -0.21 5.58 7.34
N GLU A 76 0.91 5.48 6.60
CA GLU A 76 1.70 4.28 6.39
C GLU A 76 3.16 4.61 6.68
N TYR A 77 3.72 4.00 7.72
CA TYR A 77 5.07 4.28 8.19
C TYR A 77 6.14 3.53 7.40
N VAL A 78 7.40 4.01 7.50
CA VAL A 78 8.59 3.35 6.96
C VAL A 78 9.63 3.18 8.05
N ASN A 79 10.01 1.93 8.35
CA ASN A 79 10.94 1.60 9.44
C ASN A 79 12.30 2.32 9.35
N GLN A 80 12.77 2.59 8.14
CA GLN A 80 14.04 3.28 7.91
C GLN A 80 14.05 4.74 8.36
N LEU A 81 12.89 5.36 8.52
CA LEU A 81 12.75 6.76 8.94
C LEU A 81 12.58 6.91 10.46
N PHE A 82 12.31 5.83 11.18
CA PHE A 82 12.21 5.86 12.65
C PHE A 82 13.52 6.28 13.28
N SER A 83 13.49 7.25 14.21
CA SER A 83 14.66 7.67 14.98
C SER A 83 15.12 6.56 15.94
N ASP A 84 14.17 5.83 16.53
CA ASP A 84 14.44 4.61 17.29
C ASP A 84 14.04 3.38 16.48
N LYS A 85 15.04 2.64 16.00
CA LYS A 85 14.86 1.45 15.17
C LYS A 85 14.73 0.15 15.98
N SER A 86 14.60 0.23 17.29
CA SER A 86 14.41 -0.97 18.12
C SER A 86 13.08 -1.67 17.82
N GLY A 87 12.08 -0.93 17.35
CA GLY A 87 10.74 -1.44 17.13
C GLY A 87 10.01 -1.77 18.44
N GLY A 88 9.06 -2.69 18.38
CA GLY A 88 8.32 -3.14 19.56
C GLY A 88 7.35 -2.10 20.13
N SER A 89 7.29 -1.94 21.44
CA SER A 89 6.39 -1.03 22.17
C SER A 89 7.14 -0.01 23.04
N GLY A 90 8.36 0.35 22.64
CA GLY A 90 9.19 1.33 23.35
C GLY A 90 8.57 2.72 23.45
N GLU A 91 9.16 3.60 24.25
CA GLU A 91 8.64 4.96 24.50
C GLU A 91 8.47 5.76 23.19
N TYR A 92 9.33 5.55 22.21
CA TYR A 92 9.25 6.21 20.92
C TYR A 92 7.97 5.80 20.14
N ILE A 93 7.69 4.50 20.07
CA ILE A 93 6.48 3.97 19.41
C ILE A 93 5.22 4.45 20.14
N LYS A 94 5.28 4.53 21.47
CA LYS A 94 4.20 5.07 22.30
C LYS A 94 3.94 6.56 22.02
N GLU A 95 4.99 7.34 21.83
CA GLU A 95 4.86 8.75 21.46
C GLU A 95 4.25 8.90 20.07
N MET A 96 4.70 8.12 19.07
CA MET A 96 4.10 8.07 17.74
C MET A 96 2.60 7.80 17.81
N LYS A 97 2.20 6.78 18.58
CA LYS A 97 0.79 6.44 18.76
C LYS A 97 -0.01 7.58 19.39
N ASN A 98 0.51 8.17 20.47
CA ASN A 98 -0.18 9.28 21.14
C ASN A 98 -0.39 10.47 20.21
N ILE A 99 0.58 10.79 19.35
CA ILE A 99 0.47 11.88 18.38
C ILE A 99 -0.58 11.52 17.32
N ALA A 100 -0.54 10.33 16.75
CA ALA A 100 -1.52 9.89 15.75
C ALA A 100 -2.95 9.89 16.32
N ASP A 101 -3.14 9.36 17.53
CA ASP A 101 -4.42 9.34 18.21
C ASP A 101 -4.93 10.78 18.50
N ALA A 102 -4.07 11.69 18.95
CA ALA A 102 -4.43 13.08 19.24
C ALA A 102 -4.84 13.86 17.97
N GLU A 103 -4.26 13.55 16.81
CA GLU A 103 -4.65 14.14 15.51
C GLU A 103 -5.84 13.42 14.87
N GLY A 104 -6.33 12.31 15.45
CA GLY A 104 -7.37 11.49 14.87
C GLY A 104 -6.94 10.77 13.58
N VAL A 105 -5.66 10.43 13.48
CA VAL A 105 -5.04 9.78 12.31
C VAL A 105 -4.85 8.29 12.58
N LYS A 106 -5.25 7.43 11.64
CA LYS A 106 -5.10 5.98 11.73
C LYS A 106 -3.73 5.55 11.21
N SER A 107 -3.05 4.72 11.98
CA SER A 107 -1.88 3.97 11.53
C SER A 107 -2.33 2.71 10.79
N LEU A 108 -1.93 2.54 9.52
CA LEU A 108 -2.39 1.42 8.68
C LEU A 108 -1.38 0.29 8.60
N LEU A 109 -0.12 0.61 8.35
CA LEU A 109 0.95 -0.36 8.21
C LEU A 109 2.33 0.27 8.49
N ILE A 110 3.34 -0.60 8.63
CA ILE A 110 4.76 -0.23 8.62
C ILE A 110 5.41 -0.92 7.43
N MET A 111 6.03 -0.14 6.54
CA MET A 111 6.90 -0.65 5.47
C MET A 111 8.25 -1.01 6.08
N CYS A 112 8.69 -2.26 5.90
CA CYS A 112 9.91 -2.80 6.49
C CYS A 112 10.94 -3.06 5.40
N ASP A 113 12.02 -2.28 5.41
CA ASP A 113 13.17 -2.42 4.54
C ASP A 113 14.44 -2.65 5.34
N GLY A 114 15.43 -3.33 4.73
CA GLY A 114 16.75 -3.54 5.36
C GLY A 114 16.81 -4.66 6.40
N GLU A 115 15.78 -5.48 6.53
CA GLU A 115 15.68 -6.55 7.53
C GLU A 115 16.22 -7.91 7.06
N GLY A 116 16.85 -7.96 5.89
CA GLY A 116 17.35 -9.18 5.24
C GLY A 116 16.37 -9.76 4.23
N TYR A 117 16.80 -10.77 3.50
CA TYR A 117 16.02 -11.38 2.41
C TYR A 117 15.15 -12.52 2.94
N LEU A 118 13.84 -12.36 2.88
CA LEU A 118 12.90 -13.41 3.28
C LEU A 118 12.99 -14.66 2.40
N GLY A 119 13.57 -14.55 1.20
CA GLY A 119 13.88 -15.67 0.33
C GLY A 119 15.38 -15.98 0.23
N ASP A 120 16.22 -15.70 1.24
CA ASP A 120 17.65 -15.98 1.16
C ASP A 120 17.90 -17.48 0.95
N PRO A 121 18.78 -17.88 -0.02
CA PRO A 121 19.13 -19.28 -0.23
C PRO A 121 19.74 -19.96 1.00
N ASN A 122 20.50 -19.20 1.81
CA ASN A 122 21.01 -19.69 3.08
C ASN A 122 19.86 -19.70 4.12
N ASN A 123 19.56 -20.90 4.63
CA ASN A 123 18.48 -21.06 5.61
C ASN A 123 18.71 -20.28 6.92
N SER A 124 19.96 -20.11 7.37
CA SER A 124 20.27 -19.33 8.58
C SER A 124 19.99 -17.85 8.36
N GLU A 125 20.43 -17.30 7.21
CA GLU A 125 20.16 -15.90 6.84
C GLU A 125 18.66 -15.64 6.64
N ARG A 126 17.98 -16.57 5.99
CA ARG A 126 16.50 -16.50 5.83
C ARG A 126 15.77 -16.54 7.16
N THR A 127 16.21 -17.38 8.11
CA THR A 127 15.66 -17.43 9.46
C THR A 127 15.90 -16.13 10.20
N GLN A 128 17.12 -15.60 10.13
CA GLN A 128 17.44 -14.31 10.75
C GLN A 128 16.60 -13.16 10.15
N ALA A 129 16.41 -13.14 8.83
CA ALA A 129 15.54 -12.17 8.18
C ALA A 129 14.10 -12.24 8.71
N VAL A 130 13.53 -13.45 8.86
CA VAL A 130 12.20 -13.63 9.47
C VAL A 130 12.16 -13.07 10.90
N GLU A 131 13.14 -13.39 11.73
CA GLU A 131 13.22 -12.94 13.13
C GLU A 131 13.42 -11.42 13.26
N ASN A 132 14.17 -10.80 12.35
CA ASN A 132 14.36 -9.35 12.31
C ASN A 132 13.04 -8.58 12.12
N HIS A 133 12.07 -9.18 11.43
CA HIS A 133 10.75 -8.57 11.22
C HIS A 133 9.82 -8.68 12.44
N TYR A 134 10.08 -9.54 13.43
CA TYR A 134 9.18 -9.72 14.58
C TYR A 134 8.95 -8.43 15.36
N ARG A 135 10.00 -7.65 15.60
CA ARG A 135 9.89 -6.35 16.28
C ARG A 135 8.94 -5.38 15.55
N TRP A 136 8.89 -5.44 14.22
CA TRP A 136 8.01 -4.60 13.41
C TRP A 136 6.56 -5.09 13.44
N VAL A 137 6.34 -6.39 13.53
CA VAL A 137 5.00 -6.96 13.81
C VAL A 137 4.49 -6.47 15.17
N GLU A 138 5.35 -6.46 16.20
CA GLU A 138 5.00 -5.96 17.53
C GLU A 138 4.73 -4.45 17.52
N ALA A 139 5.56 -3.66 16.85
CA ALA A 139 5.37 -2.23 16.68
C ALA A 139 4.06 -1.91 15.93
N ALA A 140 3.79 -2.61 14.83
CA ALA A 140 2.56 -2.48 14.07
C ALA A 140 1.31 -2.78 14.91
N LYS A 141 1.35 -3.86 15.70
CA LYS A 141 0.29 -4.20 16.65
C LYS A 141 0.06 -3.10 17.68
N TYR A 142 1.14 -2.55 18.26
CA TYR A 142 1.05 -1.49 19.25
C TYR A 142 0.46 -0.20 18.68
N LEU A 143 0.89 0.19 17.45
CA LEU A 143 0.38 1.36 16.74
C LEU A 143 -1.08 1.19 16.26
N GLY A 144 -1.61 -0.03 16.26
CA GLY A 144 -2.95 -0.32 15.74
C GLY A 144 -3.00 -0.51 14.22
N CYS A 145 -1.86 -0.78 13.60
CA CYS A 145 -1.77 -1.14 12.18
C CYS A 145 -2.45 -2.49 11.90
N HIS A 146 -2.87 -2.69 10.67
CA HIS A 146 -3.40 -3.99 10.22
C HIS A 146 -2.34 -4.89 9.56
N SER A 147 -1.19 -4.34 9.17
CA SER A 147 -0.16 -5.06 8.41
C SER A 147 1.24 -4.52 8.70
N ILE A 148 2.24 -5.33 8.35
CA ILE A 148 3.55 -4.84 7.92
C ILE A 148 3.72 -5.15 6.43
N ARG A 149 4.37 -4.25 5.66
CA ARG A 149 4.80 -4.50 4.29
C ARG A 149 6.24 -4.96 4.31
N VAL A 150 6.53 -6.03 3.58
CA VAL A 150 7.85 -6.63 3.45
C VAL A 150 8.22 -6.84 1.98
N ASN A 151 9.48 -7.17 1.72
CA ASN A 151 9.99 -7.50 0.39
C ASN A 151 10.19 -9.00 0.24
N ALA A 152 9.81 -9.58 -0.92
CA ALA A 152 10.04 -10.98 -1.27
C ALA A 152 11.38 -11.18 -1.99
N GLN A 153 12.45 -10.55 -1.47
CA GLN A 153 13.79 -10.63 -2.06
C GLN A 153 14.38 -12.02 -1.89
N SER A 154 15.02 -12.53 -2.97
CA SER A 154 15.70 -13.82 -3.03
C SER A 154 16.85 -13.77 -4.03
N LYS A 155 17.51 -14.92 -4.27
CA LYS A 155 18.58 -15.13 -5.24
C LYS A 155 18.44 -16.52 -5.86
N GLY A 156 18.91 -16.70 -7.10
CA GLY A 156 18.85 -17.96 -7.83
C GLY A 156 17.87 -17.90 -9.00
N GLU A 157 17.45 -19.08 -9.47
CA GLU A 157 16.54 -19.22 -10.60
C GLU A 157 15.10 -18.89 -10.21
N TYR A 158 14.26 -18.60 -11.20
CA TYR A 158 12.87 -18.14 -11.05
C TYR A 158 12.03 -18.98 -10.06
N ASP A 159 12.02 -20.32 -10.27
CA ASP A 159 11.21 -21.23 -9.44
C ASP A 159 11.84 -21.45 -8.06
N GLU A 160 13.16 -21.37 -7.95
CA GLU A 160 13.88 -21.49 -6.69
C GLU A 160 13.61 -20.26 -5.80
N GLN A 161 13.75 -19.07 -6.35
CA GLN A 161 13.44 -17.83 -5.64
C GLN A 161 11.99 -17.82 -5.14
N MET A 162 11.04 -18.30 -5.94
CA MET A 162 9.62 -18.39 -5.56
C MET A 162 9.43 -19.27 -4.32
N LYS A 163 10.04 -20.45 -4.30
CA LYS A 163 9.96 -21.40 -3.16
C LYS A 163 10.59 -20.83 -1.90
N LEU A 164 11.76 -20.21 -2.04
CA LEU A 164 12.49 -19.62 -0.92
C LEU A 164 11.72 -18.42 -0.32
N ALA A 165 11.18 -17.55 -1.17
CA ALA A 165 10.35 -16.43 -0.73
C ALA A 165 9.08 -16.91 -0.03
N ALA A 166 8.41 -17.94 -0.57
CA ALA A 166 7.24 -18.53 0.05
C ALA A 166 7.55 -19.17 1.42
N ASP A 167 8.71 -19.80 1.60
CA ASP A 167 9.14 -20.37 2.88
C ASP A 167 9.31 -19.28 3.95
N GLY A 168 10.09 -18.22 3.66
CA GLY A 168 10.30 -17.14 4.62
C GLY A 168 9.02 -16.37 4.94
N LEU A 169 8.20 -16.09 3.92
CA LEU A 169 6.90 -15.44 4.10
C LEU A 169 5.94 -16.29 4.93
N SER A 170 5.90 -17.61 4.71
CA SER A 170 5.06 -18.52 5.51
C SER A 170 5.43 -18.46 6.99
N ARG A 171 6.73 -18.53 7.32
CA ARG A 171 7.21 -18.45 8.70
C ARG A 171 6.86 -17.10 9.35
N LEU A 172 7.07 -16.00 8.64
CA LEU A 172 6.74 -14.66 9.14
C LEU A 172 5.22 -14.49 9.28
N THR A 173 4.44 -15.02 8.35
CA THR A 173 2.98 -14.95 8.38
C THR A 173 2.39 -15.69 9.58
N GLU A 174 2.95 -16.84 9.95
CA GLU A 174 2.57 -17.55 11.18
C GLU A 174 2.78 -16.72 12.44
N TYR A 175 3.87 -15.93 12.49
CA TYR A 175 4.12 -15.01 13.58
C TYR A 175 3.15 -13.81 13.55
N GLY A 176 2.96 -13.22 12.37
CA GLY A 176 2.03 -12.12 12.16
C GLY A 176 0.59 -12.49 12.55
N ALA A 177 0.13 -13.67 12.13
CA ALA A 177 -1.22 -14.17 12.43
C ALA A 177 -1.48 -14.28 13.94
N LYS A 178 -0.52 -14.78 14.71
CA LYS A 178 -0.61 -14.83 16.19
C LYS A 178 -0.78 -13.46 16.84
N ASN A 179 -0.32 -12.41 16.16
CA ASN A 179 -0.43 -11.02 16.59
C ASN A 179 -1.59 -10.26 15.91
N ASN A 180 -2.38 -10.93 15.07
CA ASN A 180 -3.43 -10.34 14.22
C ASN A 180 -2.90 -9.24 13.28
N ILE A 181 -1.68 -9.42 12.76
CA ILE A 181 -1.02 -8.54 11.79
C ILE A 181 -0.85 -9.32 10.48
N ASN A 182 -1.22 -8.70 9.37
CA ASN A 182 -0.97 -9.29 8.06
C ASN A 182 0.47 -9.01 7.62
N ILE A 183 1.03 -9.94 6.87
CA ILE A 183 2.29 -9.80 6.16
C ILE A 183 1.97 -9.58 4.70
N ILE A 184 2.25 -8.39 4.19
CA ILE A 184 1.92 -8.04 2.81
C ILE A 184 3.19 -7.71 2.02
N VAL A 185 3.23 -8.15 0.78
CA VAL A 185 4.39 -7.98 -0.09
C VAL A 185 4.10 -6.93 -1.14
N GLU A 186 5.04 -6.00 -1.31
CA GLU A 186 5.04 -5.03 -2.39
C GLU A 186 5.80 -5.59 -3.61
N ASN A 187 5.33 -5.28 -4.83
CA ASN A 187 6.16 -5.38 -6.02
C ASN A 187 7.26 -4.30 -5.95
N HIS A 188 8.51 -4.70 -5.64
CA HIS A 188 9.57 -3.77 -5.29
C HIS A 188 10.93 -4.16 -5.90
N GLY A 189 10.97 -4.28 -7.23
CA GLY A 189 12.15 -4.64 -8.01
C GLY A 189 12.39 -6.14 -8.14
N GLY A 190 13.18 -6.53 -9.13
CA GLY A 190 13.50 -7.91 -9.42
C GLY A 190 12.25 -8.75 -9.71
N LEU A 191 12.26 -10.02 -9.32
CA LEU A 191 11.12 -10.93 -9.57
C LEU A 191 9.84 -10.53 -8.82
N SER A 192 9.93 -9.79 -7.71
CA SER A 192 8.71 -9.30 -7.04
C SER A 192 7.92 -8.31 -7.90
N SER A 193 8.57 -7.65 -8.86
CA SER A 193 7.93 -6.79 -9.87
C SER A 193 7.26 -7.56 -11.02
N ASN A 194 7.42 -8.88 -11.09
CA ASN A 194 6.67 -9.74 -12.01
C ASN A 194 5.38 -10.18 -11.29
N GLY A 195 4.23 -9.64 -11.69
CA GLY A 195 2.95 -9.93 -11.06
C GLY A 195 2.61 -11.41 -11.01
N LYS A 196 2.91 -12.16 -12.08
CA LYS A 196 2.72 -13.61 -12.13
C LYS A 196 3.60 -14.35 -11.12
N TRP A 197 4.87 -13.94 -10.98
CA TRP A 197 5.76 -14.56 -10.00
C TRP A 197 5.27 -14.32 -8.58
N LEU A 198 4.94 -13.06 -8.24
CA LEU A 198 4.50 -12.72 -6.89
C LEU A 198 3.14 -13.33 -6.55
N SER A 199 2.22 -13.43 -7.52
CA SER A 199 0.97 -14.19 -7.35
C SER A 199 1.24 -15.65 -7.06
N GLY A 200 2.20 -16.28 -7.75
CA GLY A 200 2.63 -17.65 -7.48
C GLY A 200 3.20 -17.82 -6.06
N VAL A 201 3.94 -16.83 -5.55
CA VAL A 201 4.38 -16.84 -4.13
C VAL A 201 3.17 -16.80 -3.19
N MET A 202 2.16 -15.96 -3.47
CA MET A 202 0.95 -15.89 -2.65
C MET A 202 0.16 -17.21 -2.65
N GLU A 203 0.06 -17.86 -3.82
CA GLU A 203 -0.57 -19.17 -3.95
C GLU A 203 0.16 -20.25 -3.14
N MET A 204 1.50 -20.22 -3.13
CA MET A 204 2.29 -21.17 -2.33
C MET A 204 2.14 -20.94 -0.83
N VAL A 205 2.13 -19.69 -0.36
CA VAL A 205 1.93 -19.36 1.07
C VAL A 205 0.50 -19.68 1.50
N ASN A 206 -0.49 -19.40 0.66
CA ASN A 206 -1.91 -19.71 0.86
C ASN A 206 -2.42 -19.49 2.30
N HIS A 207 -2.19 -18.31 2.85
CA HIS A 207 -2.56 -17.98 4.21
C HIS A 207 -3.39 -16.67 4.28
N PRO A 208 -4.50 -16.60 5.05
CA PRO A 208 -5.38 -15.42 5.09
C PRO A 208 -4.70 -14.14 5.61
N HIS A 209 -3.63 -14.27 6.41
CA HIS A 209 -2.82 -13.14 6.86
C HIS A 209 -1.63 -12.83 5.93
N CYS A 210 -1.45 -13.54 4.82
CA CYS A 210 -0.51 -13.16 3.75
C CYS A 210 -1.27 -12.43 2.64
N GLY A 211 -0.61 -11.48 1.97
CA GLY A 211 -1.21 -10.76 0.86
C GLY A 211 -0.23 -9.83 0.16
N THR A 212 -0.75 -8.94 -0.66
CA THR A 212 0.05 -7.99 -1.42
C THR A 212 -0.30 -6.55 -1.08
N LEU A 213 0.63 -5.65 -1.39
CA LEU A 213 0.47 -4.23 -1.54
C LEU A 213 0.89 -3.89 -2.97
N PRO A 214 -0.04 -3.94 -3.96
CA PRO A 214 0.28 -3.55 -5.32
C PRO A 214 0.68 -2.07 -5.39
N ASP A 215 1.91 -1.81 -5.85
CA ASP A 215 2.43 -0.48 -6.13
C ASP A 215 2.29 -0.17 -7.63
N PHE A 216 1.90 1.06 -7.99
CA PHE A 216 1.60 1.45 -9.38
C PHE A 216 2.85 1.67 -10.24
N GLY A 217 4.02 1.90 -9.62
CA GLY A 217 5.26 2.26 -10.31
C GLY A 217 6.34 1.19 -10.32
N ASN A 218 6.41 0.35 -9.29
CA ASN A 218 7.51 -0.58 -9.05
C ASN A 218 7.45 -1.87 -9.91
N PHE A 219 7.44 -1.72 -11.23
CA PHE A 219 7.39 -2.86 -12.17
C PHE A 219 8.72 -3.10 -12.92
N TYR A 220 9.82 -2.66 -12.37
CA TYR A 220 11.14 -2.87 -12.90
C TYR A 220 11.70 -4.25 -12.50
N LEU A 221 12.10 -5.06 -13.49
CA LEU A 221 12.55 -6.45 -13.29
C LEU A 221 14.03 -6.60 -12.97
N GLY A 222 14.83 -5.55 -13.18
CA GLY A 222 16.28 -5.54 -12.91
C GLY A 222 16.62 -5.18 -11.47
N THR A 223 17.90 -4.96 -11.22
CA THR A 223 18.40 -4.37 -9.98
C THR A 223 18.34 -2.84 -10.05
N TRP A 224 18.33 -2.16 -8.93
CA TRP A 224 18.29 -0.69 -8.88
C TRP A 224 19.44 0.00 -9.63
N ASP A 225 20.57 -0.71 -9.79
CA ASP A 225 21.74 -0.23 -10.52
C ASP A 225 21.64 -0.42 -12.04
N ASP A 226 20.74 -1.28 -12.52
CA ASP A 226 20.55 -1.63 -13.94
C ASP A 226 19.21 -1.06 -14.48
N LYS A 227 18.90 0.16 -14.12
CA LYS A 227 17.65 0.81 -14.52
C LYS A 227 17.56 0.97 -16.04
N GLY A 228 16.54 0.42 -16.65
CA GLY A 228 16.09 0.83 -17.98
C GLY A 228 15.92 -0.23 -19.04
N LYS A 229 16.12 -1.53 -18.75
CA LYS A 229 16.10 -2.55 -19.80
C LYS A 229 14.89 -3.48 -19.82
N GLU A 230 14.26 -3.76 -18.68
CA GLU A 230 13.15 -4.69 -18.64
C GLU A 230 12.09 -4.28 -17.60
N TRP A 231 10.87 -4.03 -18.08
CA TRP A 231 9.72 -3.66 -17.27
C TRP A 231 8.60 -4.66 -17.46
N TYR A 232 7.95 -5.04 -16.38
CA TYR A 232 6.69 -5.75 -16.43
C TYR A 232 5.55 -4.77 -16.76
N ASP A 233 4.51 -5.22 -17.46
CA ASP A 233 3.33 -4.37 -17.67
C ASP A 233 2.65 -4.07 -16.33
N ARG A 234 2.67 -2.79 -15.92
CA ARG A 234 2.16 -2.35 -14.62
C ARG A 234 0.66 -2.62 -14.43
N TYR A 235 -0.13 -2.51 -15.50
CA TYR A 235 -1.57 -2.76 -15.44
C TYR A 235 -1.88 -4.25 -15.32
N LEU A 236 -1.15 -5.08 -16.04
CA LEU A 236 -1.22 -6.53 -15.90
C LEU A 236 -0.77 -6.94 -14.49
N GLY A 237 0.37 -6.43 -14.04
CA GLY A 237 0.92 -6.75 -12.73
C GLY A 237 -0.02 -6.39 -11.58
N VAL A 238 -0.57 -5.16 -11.56
CA VAL A 238 -1.57 -4.81 -10.56
C VAL A 238 -2.79 -5.72 -10.64
N LYS A 239 -3.29 -6.01 -11.85
CA LYS A 239 -4.43 -6.92 -12.03
C LYS A 239 -4.17 -8.32 -11.45
N GLU A 240 -2.96 -8.85 -11.62
CA GLU A 240 -2.55 -10.16 -11.09
C GLU A 240 -2.40 -10.15 -9.56
N LEU A 241 -1.99 -9.02 -8.97
CA LEU A 241 -1.76 -8.88 -7.53
C LEU A 241 -3.03 -8.54 -6.74
N MET A 242 -4.01 -7.87 -7.36
CA MET A 242 -5.24 -7.42 -6.69
C MET A 242 -6.04 -8.52 -5.98
N PRO A 243 -6.11 -9.78 -6.44
CA PRO A 243 -6.79 -10.85 -5.68
C PRO A 243 -6.26 -11.08 -4.27
N TYR A 244 -5.01 -10.70 -4.00
CA TYR A 244 -4.32 -10.87 -2.72
C TYR A 244 -4.16 -9.54 -1.97
N ALA A 245 -4.60 -8.41 -2.54
CA ALA A 245 -4.32 -7.07 -2.03
C ALA A 245 -5.00 -6.80 -0.69
N LYS A 246 -4.22 -6.28 0.27
CA LYS A 246 -4.69 -5.78 1.57
C LYS A 246 -4.44 -4.29 1.75
N ALA A 247 -3.60 -3.70 0.91
CA ALA A 247 -3.34 -2.28 0.75
C ALA A 247 -2.98 -2.01 -0.72
N VAL A 248 -2.89 -0.75 -1.14
CA VAL A 248 -2.52 -0.33 -2.50
C VAL A 248 -1.66 0.93 -2.40
N SER A 249 -0.52 0.97 -3.11
CA SER A 249 0.36 2.14 -3.20
C SER A 249 0.17 2.86 -4.53
N ALA A 250 -0.25 4.13 -4.46
CA ALA A 250 -0.38 5.04 -5.58
C ALA A 250 0.94 5.78 -5.80
N LYS A 251 1.97 5.06 -6.27
CA LYS A 251 3.26 5.63 -6.65
C LYS A 251 3.08 6.65 -7.76
N SER A 252 3.71 7.82 -7.58
CA SER A 252 3.70 8.90 -8.56
C SER A 252 5.04 9.59 -8.61
N HIS A 253 5.40 10.14 -9.78
CA HIS A 253 6.65 10.84 -10.01
C HIS A 253 6.39 12.23 -10.60
N GLU A 254 5.85 12.30 -11.81
CA GLU A 254 5.73 13.54 -12.55
C GLU A 254 4.30 13.74 -13.07
N PHE A 255 3.89 15.01 -13.16
CA PHE A 255 2.57 15.38 -13.62
C PHE A 255 2.65 16.26 -14.87
N ASN A 256 1.67 16.12 -15.76
CA ASN A 256 1.47 17.01 -16.89
C ASN A 256 0.63 18.23 -16.47
N ASP A 257 0.45 19.19 -17.40
CA ASP A 257 -0.29 20.43 -17.16
C ASP A 257 -1.77 20.21 -16.78
N ASP A 258 -2.34 19.07 -17.16
CA ASP A 258 -3.72 18.67 -16.80
C ASP A 258 -3.79 18.00 -15.42
N GLY A 259 -2.66 17.80 -14.76
CA GLY A 259 -2.55 17.16 -13.44
C GLY A 259 -2.61 15.63 -13.47
N ASN A 260 -2.45 15.00 -14.64
CA ASN A 260 -2.32 13.56 -14.75
C ASN A 260 -0.87 13.14 -14.56
N GLU A 261 -0.65 11.99 -13.91
CA GLU A 261 0.66 11.37 -13.79
C GLU A 261 1.16 10.93 -15.18
N LYS A 262 2.45 11.19 -15.48
CA LYS A 262 3.00 11.02 -16.82
C LYS A 262 3.23 9.56 -17.22
N GLU A 263 3.61 8.70 -16.29
CA GLU A 263 3.95 7.29 -16.55
C GLU A 263 2.78 6.34 -16.36
N THR A 264 1.89 6.65 -15.41
CA THR A 264 0.77 5.80 -15.04
C THR A 264 -0.57 6.50 -15.30
N ASP A 265 -1.38 5.92 -16.17
CA ASP A 265 -2.78 6.34 -16.31
C ASP A 265 -3.57 5.91 -15.07
N TYR A 266 -3.82 6.83 -14.16
CA TYR A 266 -4.51 6.60 -12.90
C TYR A 266 -5.99 6.22 -13.09
N TYR A 267 -6.64 6.69 -14.14
CA TYR A 267 -8.01 6.28 -14.45
C TYR A 267 -8.08 4.79 -14.82
N LYS A 268 -7.16 4.34 -15.69
CA LYS A 268 -7.03 2.93 -16.04
C LYS A 268 -6.61 2.07 -14.85
N MET A 269 -5.66 2.55 -14.07
CA MET A 269 -5.13 1.83 -12.91
C MET A 269 -6.19 1.67 -11.83
N MET A 270 -6.86 2.75 -11.44
CA MET A 270 -7.89 2.70 -10.41
C MET A 270 -9.13 1.92 -10.86
N LYS A 271 -9.41 1.89 -12.17
CA LYS A 271 -10.44 0.98 -12.69
C LYS A 271 -10.10 -0.49 -12.40
N ILE A 272 -8.85 -0.91 -12.58
CA ILE A 272 -8.41 -2.28 -12.26
C ILE A 272 -8.58 -2.56 -10.77
N VAL A 273 -8.15 -1.64 -9.91
CA VAL A 273 -8.26 -1.74 -8.46
C VAL A 273 -9.73 -1.88 -8.01
N LEU A 274 -10.60 -1.03 -8.55
CA LEU A 274 -12.02 -1.00 -8.19
C LEU A 274 -12.81 -2.19 -8.77
N ASP A 275 -12.49 -2.63 -9.99
CA ASP A 275 -13.08 -3.82 -10.60
C ASP A 275 -12.75 -5.11 -9.82
N ALA A 276 -11.59 -5.17 -9.19
CA ALA A 276 -11.22 -6.25 -8.27
C ALA A 276 -11.99 -6.22 -6.93
N GLY A 277 -12.86 -5.23 -6.72
CA GLY A 277 -13.68 -5.10 -5.51
C GLY A 277 -12.98 -4.39 -4.35
N TYR A 278 -11.77 -3.85 -4.53
CA TYR A 278 -11.05 -3.14 -3.48
C TYR A 278 -11.74 -1.82 -3.13
N ARG A 279 -11.92 -1.57 -1.82
CA ARG A 279 -12.57 -0.37 -1.27
C ARG A 279 -11.83 0.18 -0.04
N GLY A 280 -10.57 -0.26 0.13
CA GLY A 280 -9.71 0.13 1.24
C GLY A 280 -9.05 1.49 1.06
N TYR A 281 -7.89 1.63 1.66
CA TYR A 281 -7.04 2.81 1.51
C TYR A 281 -6.11 2.66 0.31
N VAL A 282 -5.93 3.77 -0.42
CA VAL A 282 -4.94 3.92 -1.49
C VAL A 282 -3.90 4.92 -0.98
N GLY A 283 -2.69 4.45 -0.74
CA GLY A 283 -1.59 5.21 -0.15
C GLY A 283 -0.92 6.09 -1.19
N ILE A 284 -0.82 7.38 -0.92
CA ILE A 284 0.00 8.29 -1.72
C ILE A 284 1.47 7.98 -1.45
N GLU A 285 2.23 7.71 -2.51
CA GLU A 285 3.69 7.57 -2.44
C GLU A 285 4.35 8.35 -3.58
N TYR A 286 4.70 9.60 -3.30
CA TYR A 286 5.36 10.48 -4.25
C TYR A 286 6.88 10.37 -4.17
N GLU A 287 7.52 10.17 -5.32
CA GLU A 287 8.99 10.07 -5.44
C GLU A 287 9.58 10.95 -6.55
N GLY A 288 8.80 11.86 -7.10
CA GLY A 288 9.23 12.68 -8.23
C GLY A 288 10.39 13.64 -7.90
N PRO A 289 11.17 14.00 -8.92
CA PRO A 289 12.25 14.96 -8.77
C PRO A 289 11.84 16.42 -9.02
N GLU A 290 10.72 16.67 -9.72
CA GLU A 290 10.38 18.02 -10.22
C GLU A 290 9.64 18.87 -9.19
N LEU A 291 8.73 18.28 -8.40
CA LEU A 291 7.99 18.99 -7.36
C LEU A 291 8.65 18.78 -5.99
N SER A 292 8.39 19.70 -5.07
CA SER A 292 8.69 19.44 -3.66
C SER A 292 7.88 18.25 -3.16
N GLU A 293 8.33 17.56 -2.09
CA GLU A 293 7.59 16.46 -1.47
C GLU A 293 6.16 16.87 -1.13
N MET A 294 5.99 18.07 -0.56
CA MET A 294 4.68 18.61 -0.20
C MET A 294 3.78 18.87 -1.42
N ASP A 295 4.32 19.44 -2.48
CA ASP A 295 3.55 19.72 -3.71
C ASP A 295 3.20 18.42 -4.44
N GLY A 296 4.14 17.45 -4.49
CA GLY A 296 3.93 16.15 -5.10
C GLY A 296 2.86 15.31 -4.40
N ILE A 297 2.85 15.32 -3.05
CA ILE A 297 1.76 14.71 -2.26
C ILE A 297 0.42 15.37 -2.61
N GLY A 298 0.40 16.71 -2.66
CA GLY A 298 -0.80 17.47 -3.02
C GLY A 298 -1.31 17.14 -4.43
N ALA A 299 -0.41 17.03 -5.41
CA ALA A 299 -0.74 16.68 -6.79
C ALA A 299 -1.31 15.24 -6.88
N THR A 300 -0.67 14.27 -6.22
CA THR A 300 -1.14 12.88 -6.19
C THR A 300 -2.52 12.77 -5.52
N LYS A 301 -2.70 13.47 -4.39
CA LYS A 301 -4.00 13.53 -3.70
C LYS A 301 -5.09 14.05 -4.62
N LYS A 302 -4.84 15.18 -5.28
CA LYS A 302 -5.80 15.78 -6.22
C LYS A 302 -6.15 14.82 -7.36
N LEU A 303 -5.18 14.12 -7.94
CA LEU A 303 -5.41 13.14 -8.98
C LEU A 303 -6.25 11.96 -8.48
N LEU A 304 -5.98 11.43 -7.29
CA LEU A 304 -6.78 10.37 -6.67
C LEU A 304 -8.23 10.84 -6.40
N GLU A 305 -8.43 12.08 -5.97
CA GLU A 305 -9.76 12.66 -5.79
C GLU A 305 -10.51 12.79 -7.12
N MET A 306 -9.84 13.24 -8.19
CA MET A 306 -10.42 13.31 -9.54
C MET A 306 -10.85 11.95 -10.09
N VAL A 307 -10.12 10.89 -9.77
CA VAL A 307 -10.43 9.52 -10.21
C VAL A 307 -11.53 8.90 -9.35
N ARG A 308 -11.65 9.32 -8.08
CA ARG A 308 -12.63 8.82 -7.12
C ARG A 308 -14.04 9.36 -7.37
N ASP A 309 -14.16 10.63 -7.76
CA ASP A 309 -15.40 11.40 -7.96
C ASP A 309 -15.91 11.30 -9.42
#